data_032063e640acf552e2dc82f77371d33a
#
_entry.id   032063e640acf552e2dc82f77371d33a
#
_cell.length_a   1.000
_cell.length_b   1.000
_cell.length_c   1.000
_cell.angle_alpha   90.00
_cell.angle_beta   90.00
_cell.angle_gamma   90.00
#
_symmetry.space_group_name_H-M   'P 1'
#
loop_
_entity.id
_entity.type
_entity.pdbx_description
1 polymer ?
#
loop_
_entity_poly.entity_id
_entity_poly.type
_entity_poly.pdbx_seq_one_letter_code
_entity_poly.pdbx_strand_id
1 'polypeptide(L)'
;MENIIQKIREIYPVSDEALQALQANMELRYYPKDTYIVQSGVTDRLVYFIEEGIARSVFHHNGQDTTTWFTLEGDITFGMDSLYYQQPSVESIETLSDCKIYVIHIDKLNMLYETYLDIANWGRILHQNVNKEL
;
A
#
# COMPACT_ATOMS: atom_id res chain seq x y z
N MET A 1 6.82 -12.23 5.43
CA MET A 1 6.06 -10.98 5.81
C MET A 1 6.49 -10.36 7.13
N GLU A 2 7.70 -10.57 7.55
CA GLU A 2 8.16 -10.12 8.88
C GLU A 2 8.06 -8.60 9.07
N ASN A 3 8.55 -7.82 8.10
CA ASN A 3 8.53 -6.36 8.18
C ASN A 3 7.10 -5.80 8.11
N ILE A 4 6.26 -6.38 7.26
CA ILE A 4 4.86 -5.97 7.12
C ILE A 4 4.10 -6.25 8.42
N ILE A 5 4.25 -7.44 8.99
CA ILE A 5 3.57 -7.83 10.24
C ILE A 5 3.99 -6.91 11.39
N GLN A 6 5.28 -6.61 11.49
CA GLN A 6 5.80 -5.71 12.51
C GLN A 6 5.14 -4.33 12.41
N LYS A 7 5.08 -3.75 11.22
CA LYS A 7 4.45 -2.44 11.00
C LYS A 7 2.96 -2.44 11.27
N ILE A 8 2.25 -3.51 10.86
CA ILE A 8 0.82 -3.64 11.16
C ILE A 8 0.60 -3.61 12.67
N ARG A 9 1.38 -4.39 13.42
CA ARG A 9 1.25 -4.49 14.89
C ARG A 9 1.70 -3.24 15.64
N GLU A 10 2.56 -2.42 15.07
CA GLU A 10 2.88 -1.11 15.62
C GLU A 10 1.68 -0.16 15.59
N ILE A 11 0.78 -0.34 14.64
CA ILE A 11 -0.43 0.48 14.50
C ILE A 11 -1.56 -0.05 15.39
N TYR A 12 -1.80 -1.37 15.37
CA TYR A 12 -2.87 -2.01 16.12
C TYR A 12 -2.54 -3.50 16.35
N PRO A 13 -2.89 -4.06 17.52
CA PRO A 13 -2.62 -5.47 17.83
C PRO A 13 -3.56 -6.42 17.07
N VAL A 14 -3.23 -6.70 15.83
CA VAL A 14 -3.98 -7.64 14.99
C VAL A 14 -3.61 -9.08 15.35
N SER A 15 -4.62 -9.95 15.47
CA SER A 15 -4.44 -11.37 15.84
C SER A 15 -3.70 -12.17 14.76
N ASP A 16 -3.12 -13.30 15.16
CA ASP A 16 -2.47 -14.20 14.20
C ASP A 16 -3.48 -14.74 13.18
N GLU A 17 -4.69 -15.06 13.61
CA GLU A 17 -5.76 -15.53 12.71
C GLU A 17 -6.07 -14.50 11.63
N ALA A 18 -6.24 -13.24 12.02
CA ALA A 18 -6.53 -12.16 11.08
C ALA A 18 -5.36 -11.90 10.13
N LEU A 19 -4.11 -11.95 10.61
CA LEU A 19 -2.93 -11.83 9.76
C LEU A 19 -2.79 -12.96 8.76
N GLN A 20 -3.12 -14.19 9.15
CA GLN A 20 -3.14 -15.32 8.23
C GLN A 20 -4.19 -15.13 7.14
N ALA A 21 -5.38 -14.65 7.49
CA ALA A 21 -6.43 -14.34 6.52
C ALA A 21 -6.00 -13.24 5.56
N LEU A 22 -5.33 -12.19 6.05
CA LEU A 22 -4.79 -11.12 5.22
C LEU A 22 -3.78 -11.69 4.22
N GLN A 23 -2.81 -12.46 4.70
CA GLN A 23 -1.76 -13.05 3.85
C GLN A 23 -2.34 -14.01 2.81
N ALA A 24 -3.35 -14.79 3.18
CA ALA A 24 -4.00 -15.74 2.26
C ALA A 24 -4.71 -15.06 1.07
N ASN A 25 -5.04 -13.76 1.21
CA ASN A 25 -5.68 -12.97 0.17
C ASN A 25 -4.71 -12.06 -0.60
N MET A 26 -3.42 -12.17 -0.33
CA MET A 26 -2.36 -11.40 -0.99
C MET A 26 -1.67 -12.24 -2.06
N GLU A 27 -1.15 -11.55 -3.07
CA GLU A 27 -0.26 -12.11 -4.09
C GLU A 27 1.15 -11.56 -3.88
N LEU A 28 2.14 -12.44 -3.81
CA LEU A 28 3.54 -12.05 -3.75
C LEU A 28 4.04 -11.70 -5.15
N ARG A 29 4.65 -10.51 -5.28
CA ARG A 29 5.26 -10.04 -6.53
C ARG A 29 6.66 -9.51 -6.26
N TYR A 30 7.55 -9.71 -7.22
CA TYR A 30 8.88 -9.12 -7.25
C TYR A 30 8.93 -8.07 -8.35
N TYR A 31 9.29 -6.84 -7.99
CA TYR A 31 9.44 -5.73 -8.93
C TYR A 31 10.90 -5.31 -8.98
N PRO A 32 11.51 -5.22 -10.17
CA PRO A 32 12.85 -4.67 -10.27
C PRO A 32 12.88 -3.17 -9.97
N LYS A 33 14.06 -2.65 -9.66
CA LYS A 33 14.29 -1.21 -9.54
C LYS A 33 13.80 -0.47 -10.80
N ASP A 34 13.36 0.77 -10.59
CA ASP A 34 12.92 1.68 -11.67
C ASP A 34 11.65 1.19 -12.39
N THR A 35 10.74 0.57 -11.65
CA THR A 35 9.45 0.10 -12.16
C THR A 35 8.32 0.96 -11.61
N TYR A 36 7.41 1.42 -12.47
CA TYR A 36 6.16 2.06 -12.04
C TYR A 36 5.15 0.97 -11.69
N ILE A 37 4.83 0.84 -10.39
CA ILE A 37 3.81 -0.11 -9.92
C ILE A 37 2.41 0.51 -9.97
N VAL A 38 2.32 1.84 -9.85
CA VAL A 38 1.11 2.64 -10.09
C VAL A 38 1.48 3.70 -11.11
N GLN A 39 0.66 3.87 -12.15
CA GLN A 39 0.90 4.87 -13.18
C GLN A 39 -0.12 6.00 -13.11
N SER A 40 0.36 7.23 -13.20
CA SER A 40 -0.48 8.42 -13.34
C SER A 40 -1.44 8.24 -14.53
N GLY A 41 -2.70 8.61 -14.34
CA GLY A 41 -3.72 8.49 -15.37
C GLY A 41 -4.44 7.14 -15.42
N VAL A 42 -4.02 6.17 -14.63
CA VAL A 42 -4.63 4.83 -14.57
C VAL A 42 -5.32 4.64 -13.22
N THR A 43 -6.52 4.08 -13.24
CA THR A 43 -7.21 3.68 -12.00
C THR A 43 -6.64 2.36 -11.50
N ASP A 44 -6.04 2.39 -10.31
CA ASP A 44 -5.39 1.23 -9.69
C ASP A 44 -6.19 0.80 -8.45
N ARG A 45 -6.66 -0.45 -8.45
CA ARG A 45 -7.50 -1.01 -7.38
C ARG A 45 -6.71 -1.88 -6.41
N LEU A 46 -5.39 -1.78 -6.41
CA LEU A 46 -4.52 -2.60 -5.60
C LEU A 46 -3.91 -1.82 -4.43
N VAL A 47 -3.65 -2.54 -3.34
CA VAL A 47 -2.91 -2.03 -2.18
C VAL A 47 -1.62 -2.83 -2.08
N TYR A 48 -0.50 -2.12 -1.92
CA TYR A 48 0.85 -2.67 -1.97
C TYR A 48 1.49 -2.63 -0.59
N PHE A 49 1.89 -3.80 -0.09
CA PHE A 49 2.59 -3.96 1.18
C PHE A 49 4.04 -4.30 0.87
N ILE A 50 4.97 -3.42 1.22
CA ILE A 50 6.39 -3.59 0.87
C ILE A 50 7.10 -4.38 1.96
N GLU A 51 7.51 -5.61 1.65
CA GLU A 51 8.31 -6.42 2.58
C GLU A 51 9.79 -6.05 2.50
N GLU A 52 10.31 -5.86 1.29
CA GLU A 52 11.70 -5.48 1.04
C GLU A 52 11.74 -4.42 -0.05
N GLY A 53 12.59 -3.42 0.13
CA GLY A 53 12.83 -2.38 -0.85
C GLY A 53 12.19 -1.04 -0.49
N ILE A 54 12.32 -0.08 -1.41
CA ILE A 54 11.88 1.31 -1.24
C ILE A 54 11.17 1.74 -2.52
N ALA A 55 10.07 2.48 -2.36
CA ALA A 55 9.34 3.11 -3.45
C ALA A 55 9.11 4.59 -3.15
N ARG A 56 8.79 5.35 -4.18
CA ARG A 56 8.41 6.77 -4.04
C ARG A 56 7.14 7.06 -4.81
N SER A 57 6.33 7.96 -4.28
CA SER A 57 5.22 8.57 -5.02
C SER A 57 5.75 9.81 -5.73
N VAL A 58 5.39 9.97 -7.00
CA VAL A 58 5.94 10.99 -7.89
C VAL A 58 4.82 11.75 -8.56
N PHE A 59 4.90 13.07 -8.48
CA PHE A 59 4.04 13.98 -9.25
C PHE A 59 4.80 14.47 -10.48
N HIS A 60 4.20 14.27 -11.66
CA HIS A 60 4.76 14.70 -12.94
C HIS A 60 4.13 16.03 -13.34
N HIS A 61 4.96 17.06 -13.52
CA HIS A 61 4.47 18.38 -13.93
C HIS A 61 5.50 19.09 -14.79
N ASN A 62 5.09 19.51 -16.00
CA ASN A 62 5.95 20.27 -16.94
C ASN A 62 7.31 19.62 -17.20
N GLY A 63 7.34 18.29 -17.36
CA GLY A 63 8.57 17.54 -17.61
C GLY A 63 9.46 17.36 -16.38
N GLN A 64 9.00 17.76 -15.20
CA GLN A 64 9.72 17.58 -13.94
C GLN A 64 8.99 16.57 -13.05
N ASP A 65 9.76 15.77 -12.34
CA ASP A 65 9.26 14.79 -11.38
C ASP A 65 9.54 15.28 -9.96
N THR A 66 8.50 15.36 -9.15
CA THR A 66 8.60 15.74 -7.74
C THR A 66 8.21 14.56 -6.86
N THR A 67 9.12 14.11 -6.01
CA THR A 67 8.82 13.08 -5.02
C THR A 67 7.97 13.69 -3.91
N THR A 68 6.80 13.10 -3.67
CA THR A 68 5.85 13.57 -2.66
C THR A 68 5.84 12.70 -1.41
N TRP A 69 6.25 11.43 -1.55
CA TRP A 69 6.19 10.46 -0.46
C TRP A 69 7.19 9.32 -0.70
N PHE A 70 7.81 8.84 0.38
CA PHE A 70 8.61 7.61 0.36
C PHE A 70 7.90 6.51 1.12
N THR A 71 7.90 5.31 0.55
CA THR A 71 7.38 4.10 1.17
C THR A 71 8.54 3.16 1.46
N LEU A 72 8.76 2.86 2.73
CA LEU A 72 9.88 2.06 3.23
C LEU A 72 9.44 0.63 3.53
N GLU A 73 10.40 -0.21 3.95
CA GLU A 73 10.11 -1.60 4.30
C GLU A 73 9.09 -1.71 5.41
N GLY A 74 8.10 -2.56 5.21
CA GLY A 74 6.96 -2.75 6.10
C GLY A 74 5.79 -1.82 5.83
N ASP A 75 5.98 -0.74 5.08
CA ASP A 75 4.95 0.26 4.80
C ASP A 75 4.01 -0.18 3.67
N ILE A 76 2.89 0.53 3.60
CA ILE A 76 1.84 0.33 2.61
C ILE A 76 1.79 1.53 1.68
N THR A 77 1.58 1.27 0.39
CA THR A 77 1.39 2.32 -0.60
C THR A 77 0.25 1.97 -1.56
N PHE A 78 -0.37 2.98 -2.12
CA PHE A 78 -1.48 2.86 -3.07
C PHE A 78 -1.70 4.18 -3.80
N GLY A 79 -2.39 4.13 -4.94
CA GLY A 79 -2.87 5.34 -5.60
C GLY A 79 -4.03 5.92 -4.81
N MET A 80 -3.84 7.09 -4.17
CA MET A 80 -4.84 7.67 -3.25
C MET A 80 -6.15 7.99 -3.93
N ASP A 81 -6.10 8.60 -5.12
CA ASP A 81 -7.31 8.94 -5.86
C ASP A 81 -8.09 7.70 -6.28
N SER A 82 -7.38 6.65 -6.68
CA SER A 82 -8.00 5.38 -7.05
C SER A 82 -8.63 4.67 -5.87
N LEU A 83 -7.92 4.64 -4.73
CA LEU A 83 -8.40 3.94 -3.54
C LEU A 83 -9.60 4.66 -2.91
N TYR A 84 -9.50 5.96 -2.70
CA TYR A 84 -10.52 6.73 -1.97
C TYR A 84 -11.68 7.18 -2.87
N TYR A 85 -11.42 7.51 -4.12
CA TYR A 85 -12.42 8.13 -5.01
C TYR A 85 -12.71 7.32 -6.27
N GLN A 86 -12.05 6.18 -6.48
CA GLN A 86 -12.22 5.32 -7.66
C GLN A 86 -11.96 6.07 -8.98
N GLN A 87 -10.97 6.96 -8.95
CA GLN A 87 -10.55 7.80 -10.07
C GLN A 87 -9.12 7.43 -10.51
N PRO A 88 -8.71 7.84 -11.72
CA PRO A 88 -7.32 7.67 -12.15
C PRO A 88 -6.35 8.32 -11.17
N SER A 89 -5.24 7.64 -10.88
CA SER A 89 -4.21 8.17 -10.01
C SER A 89 -3.58 9.43 -10.61
N VAL A 90 -3.40 10.47 -9.79
CA VAL A 90 -2.68 11.68 -10.20
C VAL A 90 -1.18 11.43 -10.16
N GLU A 91 -0.70 10.72 -9.14
CA GLU A 91 0.70 10.38 -8.97
C GLU A 91 1.02 8.99 -9.49
N SER A 92 2.29 8.78 -9.85
CA SER A 92 2.86 7.46 -10.08
C SER A 92 3.56 6.97 -8.82
N ILE A 93 3.71 5.66 -8.69
CA ILE A 93 4.55 5.06 -7.64
C ILE A 93 5.63 4.25 -8.33
N GLU A 94 6.88 4.57 -8.03
CA GLU A 94 8.07 4.00 -8.68
C GLU A 94 8.96 3.31 -7.66
N THR A 95 9.45 2.12 -7.98
CA THR A 95 10.44 1.42 -7.16
C THR A 95 11.81 2.09 -7.29
N LEU A 96 12.47 2.34 -6.17
CA LEU A 96 13.83 2.88 -6.10
C LEU A 96 14.89 1.81 -5.91
N SER A 97 14.47 0.60 -5.60
CA SER A 97 15.31 -0.60 -5.47
C SER A 97 14.51 -1.80 -5.97
N ASP A 98 15.14 -2.97 -6.05
CA ASP A 98 14.41 -4.22 -6.20
C ASP A 98 13.48 -4.39 -4.99
N CYS A 99 12.23 -4.74 -5.25
CA CYS A 99 11.21 -4.81 -4.22
C CYS A 99 10.54 -6.19 -4.17
N LYS A 100 10.30 -6.65 -2.94
CA LYS A 100 9.43 -7.79 -2.64
C LYS A 100 8.14 -7.22 -2.06
N ILE A 101 7.03 -7.37 -2.78
CA ILE A 101 5.77 -6.70 -2.46
C ILE A 101 4.63 -7.73 -2.40
N TYR A 102 3.81 -7.64 -1.35
CA TYR A 102 2.56 -8.37 -1.24
C TYR A 102 1.41 -7.46 -1.65
N VAL A 103 0.61 -7.90 -2.59
CA VAL A 103 -0.44 -7.09 -3.23
C VAL A 103 -1.80 -7.67 -2.90
N ILE A 104 -2.76 -6.83 -2.56
CA ILE A 104 -4.15 -7.22 -2.34
C ILE A 104 -5.10 -6.31 -3.09
N HIS A 105 -6.12 -6.88 -3.71
CA HIS A 105 -7.19 -6.10 -4.33
C HIS A 105 -8.05 -5.45 -3.25
N ILE A 106 -8.47 -4.20 -3.46
CA ILE A 106 -9.25 -3.44 -2.48
C ILE A 106 -10.55 -4.16 -2.08
N ASP A 107 -11.18 -4.88 -2.98
CA ASP A 107 -12.42 -5.60 -2.65
C ASP A 107 -12.16 -6.72 -1.63
N LYS A 108 -11.03 -7.42 -1.74
CA LYS A 108 -10.62 -8.43 -0.76
C LYS A 108 -10.27 -7.81 0.59
N LEU A 109 -9.60 -6.66 0.58
CA LEU A 109 -9.29 -5.94 1.82
C LEU A 109 -10.57 -5.46 2.50
N ASN A 110 -11.53 -4.93 1.76
CA ASN A 110 -12.84 -4.53 2.30
C ASN A 110 -13.59 -5.72 2.90
N MET A 111 -13.53 -6.89 2.27
CA MET A 111 -14.12 -8.11 2.83
C MET A 111 -13.48 -8.47 4.18
N LEU A 112 -12.15 -8.33 4.30
CA LEU A 112 -11.45 -8.58 5.56
C LEU A 112 -11.84 -7.56 6.64
N TYR A 113 -12.04 -6.29 6.28
CA TYR A 113 -12.55 -5.28 7.21
C TYR A 113 -13.93 -5.65 7.77
N GLU A 114 -14.78 -6.24 6.95
CA GLU A 114 -16.12 -6.67 7.38
C GLU A 114 -16.07 -7.95 8.23
N THR A 115 -15.02 -8.76 8.08
CA THR A 115 -14.90 -10.06 8.75
C THR A 115 -14.14 -9.97 10.06
N TYR A 116 -13.07 -9.17 10.11
CA TYR A 116 -12.17 -9.07 11.26
C TYR A 116 -12.17 -7.65 11.82
N LEU A 117 -12.69 -7.50 13.02
CA LEU A 117 -12.76 -6.19 13.71
C LEU A 117 -11.37 -5.59 13.94
N ASP A 118 -10.39 -6.42 14.29
CA ASP A 118 -9.02 -5.95 14.50
C ASP A 118 -8.36 -5.43 13.21
N ILE A 119 -8.63 -6.05 12.06
CA ILE A 119 -8.18 -5.52 10.76
C ILE A 119 -8.90 -4.20 10.45
N ALA A 120 -10.21 -4.11 10.72
CA ALA A 120 -10.95 -2.86 10.52
C ALA A 120 -10.40 -1.72 11.38
N ASN A 121 -10.08 -1.99 12.63
CA ASN A 121 -9.48 -1.00 13.53
C ASN A 121 -8.08 -0.58 13.07
N TRP A 122 -7.26 -1.54 12.65
CA TRP A 122 -5.97 -1.24 12.05
C TRP A 122 -6.11 -0.33 10.83
N GLY A 123 -7.02 -0.67 9.92
CA GLY A 123 -7.26 0.11 8.71
C GLY A 123 -7.75 1.52 9.00
N ARG A 124 -8.64 1.67 9.97
CA ARG A 124 -9.14 2.97 10.40
C ARG A 124 -8.00 3.87 10.90
N ILE A 125 -7.13 3.32 11.74
CA ILE A 125 -5.99 4.08 12.29
C ILE A 125 -4.98 4.38 11.19
N LEU A 126 -4.69 3.42 10.30
CA LEU A 126 -3.80 3.61 9.16
C LEU A 126 -4.25 4.81 8.31
N HIS A 127 -5.53 4.85 7.92
CA HIS A 127 -6.07 5.92 7.08
C HIS A 127 -6.10 7.26 7.81
N GLN A 128 -6.37 7.29 9.11
CA GLN A 128 -6.25 8.49 9.90
C GLN A 128 -4.82 9.04 9.89
N ASN A 129 -3.83 8.18 10.03
CA ASN A 129 -2.42 8.57 10.03
C ASN A 129 -1.99 9.10 8.66
N VAL A 130 -2.41 8.46 7.57
CA VAL A 130 -2.13 8.93 6.20
C VAL A 130 -2.74 10.32 5.98
N ASN A 131 -4.00 10.52 6.32
CA ASN A 131 -4.66 11.80 6.12
C ASN A 131 -4.07 12.91 7.01
N LYS A 132 -3.59 12.57 8.20
CA LYS A 132 -2.97 13.52 9.11
C LYS A 132 -1.65 14.09 8.56
N GLU A 133 -0.89 13.29 7.81
CA GLU A 133 0.42 13.67 7.28
C GLU A 133 0.33 14.41 5.94
N LEU A 134 -0.86 14.44 5.36
CA LEU A 134 -1.14 15.21 4.16
C LEU A 134 -1.47 16.67 4.50
#